data_5a4ed78755e8927fd54f923f5ea72085
#
_entry.id   5a4ed78755e8927fd54f923f5ea72085
#
_cell.length_a   1.000
_cell.length_b   1.000
_cell.length_c   1.000
_cell.angle_alpha   90.00
_cell.angle_beta   90.00
_cell.angle_gamma   90.00
#
_symmetry.space_group_name_H-M   'P 1'
#
loop_
_entity.id
_entity.type
_entity.pdbx_description
1 polymer ?
#
loop_
_entity_poly.entity_id
_entity_poly.type
_entity_poly.pdbx_seq_one_letter_code
_entity_poly.pdbx_strand_id
1 'polypeptide(L)'
;YNTPVSPVGPSVLPGRYTVRLTADGQTQTQPLVVTMDPRVTTPQAELERQFALSMKLTDLLRQDFEALEEVRAFRAATADAELDAAAATLESSIQRLNGDLGSLYGIVEGADVGPTSQVVEAAGRTERALQDALARWAAIARP
;
A
#
# COMPACT_ATOMS: atom_id res chain seq x y z
N TYR A 1 0.49 -4.84 -23.90
CA TYR A 1 1.30 -4.12 -22.91
C TYR A 1 0.35 -3.52 -21.86
N ASN A 2 0.30 -4.11 -20.66
CA ASN A 2 -0.57 -3.67 -19.58
C ASN A 2 0.25 -2.86 -18.57
N THR A 3 1.04 -1.91 -19.07
CA THR A 3 1.77 -0.98 -18.22
C THR A 3 0.81 0.13 -17.80
N PRO A 4 0.64 0.42 -16.50
CA PRO A 4 -0.16 1.56 -16.06
C PRO A 4 0.30 2.82 -16.79
N VAL A 5 -0.63 3.58 -17.32
CA VAL A 5 -0.34 4.82 -18.09
C VAL A 5 0.29 5.90 -17.21
N SER A 6 0.17 5.75 -15.88
CA SER A 6 0.77 6.66 -14.89
C SER A 6 1.22 5.87 -13.67
N PRO A 7 2.39 6.14 -13.09
CA PRO A 7 2.76 5.61 -11.80
C PRO A 7 1.77 6.12 -10.74
N VAL A 8 1.15 5.19 -10.00
CA VAL A 8 0.13 5.53 -9.01
C VAL A 8 0.77 5.41 -7.63
N GLY A 9 1.23 6.52 -7.10
CA GLY A 9 1.69 6.66 -5.72
C GLY A 9 0.81 7.66 -4.97
N PRO A 10 0.95 7.78 -3.63
CA PRO A 10 0.24 8.78 -2.84
C PRO A 10 0.49 10.19 -3.35
N SER A 11 -0.56 10.98 -3.44
CA SER A 11 -0.48 12.39 -3.79
C SER A 11 0.27 13.15 -2.69
N VAL A 12 1.28 13.94 -3.08
CA VAL A 12 2.06 14.71 -2.11
C VAL A 12 1.29 15.94 -1.64
N LEU A 13 1.52 16.36 -0.40
CA LEU A 13 0.94 17.60 0.15
C LEU A 13 1.48 18.84 -0.57
N PRO A 14 0.73 19.95 -0.60
CA PRO A 14 1.27 21.24 -1.01
C PRO A 14 2.50 21.62 -0.19
N GLY A 15 3.57 22.06 -0.86
CA GLY A 15 4.82 22.36 -0.17
C GLY A 15 6.01 22.57 -1.10
N ARG A 16 7.18 22.74 -0.51
CA ARG A 16 8.45 22.84 -1.24
C ARG A 16 9.17 21.50 -1.21
N TYR A 17 9.55 21.03 -2.38
CA TYR A 17 10.23 19.76 -2.59
C TYR A 17 11.53 19.97 -3.34
N THR A 18 12.39 18.98 -3.31
CA THR A 18 13.59 18.91 -4.15
C THR A 18 13.51 17.65 -5.00
N VAL A 19 13.49 17.81 -6.31
CA VAL A 19 13.61 16.68 -7.25
C VAL A 19 15.09 16.38 -7.41
N ARG A 20 15.47 15.12 -7.24
CA ARG A 20 16.82 14.62 -7.46
C ARG A 20 16.79 13.58 -8.58
N LEU A 21 17.61 13.82 -9.59
CA LEU A 21 17.85 12.86 -10.67
C LEU A 21 19.30 12.36 -10.58
N THR A 22 19.47 11.05 -10.56
CA THR A 22 20.79 10.41 -10.65
C THR A 22 20.81 9.53 -11.90
N ALA A 23 21.74 9.83 -12.82
CA ALA A 23 21.97 9.06 -14.03
C ALA A 23 23.49 9.03 -14.32
N ASP A 24 24.01 7.87 -14.73
CA ASP A 24 25.44 7.68 -15.07
C ASP A 24 26.41 8.17 -13.96
N GLY A 25 26.04 7.98 -12.69
CA GLY A 25 26.83 8.41 -11.54
C GLY A 25 26.81 9.92 -11.26
N GLN A 26 26.11 10.72 -12.06
CA GLN A 26 25.92 12.15 -11.83
C GLN A 26 24.56 12.42 -11.16
N THR A 27 24.55 13.36 -10.24
CA THR A 27 23.32 13.78 -9.54
C THR A 27 23.06 15.27 -9.77
N GLN A 28 21.83 15.57 -10.19
CA GLN A 28 21.30 16.92 -10.29
C GLN A 28 20.08 17.10 -9.40
N THR A 29 19.88 18.32 -8.91
CA THR A 29 18.73 18.65 -8.07
C THR A 29 18.07 19.93 -8.57
N GLN A 30 16.72 19.95 -8.49
CA GLN A 30 15.90 21.12 -8.81
C GLN A 30 14.82 21.32 -7.73
N PRO A 31 14.56 22.58 -7.32
CA PRO A 31 13.44 22.84 -6.45
C PRO A 31 12.11 22.68 -7.20
N LEU A 32 11.10 22.16 -6.51
CA LEU A 32 9.73 22.02 -6.99
C LEU A 32 8.78 22.59 -5.93
N VAL A 33 7.83 23.42 -6.35
CA VAL A 33 6.74 23.88 -5.49
C VAL A 33 5.46 23.23 -5.95
N VAL A 34 4.81 22.48 -5.04
CA VAL A 34 3.48 21.91 -5.24
C VAL A 34 2.47 22.84 -4.59
N THR A 35 1.48 23.27 -5.35
CA THR A 35 0.39 24.12 -4.85
C THR A 35 -0.94 23.39 -4.99
N MET A 36 -1.86 23.63 -4.06
CA MET A 36 -3.22 23.11 -4.15
C MET A 36 -3.98 23.82 -5.27
N ASP A 37 -4.90 23.11 -5.92
CA ASP A 37 -5.88 23.71 -6.82
C ASP A 37 -6.70 24.75 -6.03
N PRO A 38 -6.79 26.02 -6.48
CA PRO A 38 -7.48 27.06 -5.74
C PRO A 38 -9.00 26.81 -5.55
N ARG A 39 -9.57 25.85 -6.25
CA ARG A 39 -10.96 25.41 -6.07
C ARG A 39 -11.14 24.47 -4.87
N VAL A 40 -10.07 23.83 -4.41
CA VAL A 40 -10.08 22.92 -3.25
C VAL A 40 -10.04 23.76 -1.98
N THR A 41 -11.08 23.62 -1.16
CA THR A 41 -11.24 24.36 0.12
C THR A 41 -10.98 23.48 1.34
N THR A 42 -10.49 22.26 1.13
CA THR A 42 -10.19 21.30 2.21
C THR A 42 -9.10 21.85 3.12
N PRO A 43 -9.33 21.89 4.45
CA PRO A 43 -8.33 22.35 5.40
C PRO A 43 -7.04 21.54 5.33
N GLN A 44 -5.90 22.17 5.53
CA GLN A 44 -4.58 21.53 5.52
C GLN A 44 -4.51 20.29 6.43
N ALA A 45 -5.08 20.37 7.64
CA ALA A 45 -5.10 19.26 8.58
C ALA A 45 -5.84 18.01 8.04
N GLU A 46 -6.87 18.21 7.21
CA GLU A 46 -7.61 17.10 6.60
C GLU A 46 -6.81 16.47 5.45
N LEU A 47 -6.09 17.26 4.67
CA LEU A 47 -5.16 16.77 3.65
C LEU A 47 -4.01 16.00 4.29
N GLU A 48 -3.48 16.44 5.42
CA GLU A 48 -2.45 15.72 6.19
C GLU A 48 -2.96 14.37 6.69
N ARG A 49 -4.20 14.31 7.17
CA ARG A 49 -4.84 13.04 7.58
C ARG A 49 -5.02 12.09 6.39
N GLN A 50 -5.47 12.61 5.25
CA GLN A 50 -5.57 11.85 4.00
C GLN A 50 -4.21 11.29 3.60
N PHE A 51 -3.19 12.12 3.52
CA PHE A 51 -1.83 11.71 3.16
C PHE A 51 -1.28 10.64 4.10
N ALA A 52 -1.44 10.83 5.42
CA ALA A 52 -1.00 9.84 6.40
C ALA A 52 -1.69 8.48 6.21
N LEU A 53 -2.99 8.47 5.89
CA LEU A 53 -3.72 7.24 5.61
C LEU A 53 -3.29 6.60 4.29
N SER A 54 -3.07 7.38 3.24
CA SER A 54 -2.54 6.90 1.95
C SER A 54 -1.18 6.24 2.10
N MET A 55 -0.26 6.88 2.82
CA MET A 55 1.06 6.31 3.12
C MET A 55 0.95 4.99 3.87
N LYS A 56 0.08 4.94 4.89
CA LYS A 56 -0.18 3.72 5.66
C LYS A 56 -0.72 2.59 4.77
N LEU A 57 -1.70 2.87 3.91
CA LEU A 57 -2.27 1.88 2.99
C LEU A 57 -1.22 1.38 1.98
N THR A 58 -0.35 2.26 1.50
CA THR A 58 0.77 1.89 0.62
C THR A 58 1.75 0.94 1.32
N ASP A 59 2.07 1.21 2.59
CA ASP A 59 2.94 0.31 3.37
C ASP A 59 2.29 -1.06 3.61
N LEU A 60 0.97 -1.10 3.87
CA LEU A 60 0.23 -2.35 4.04
C LEU A 60 0.17 -3.14 2.72
N LEU A 61 -0.06 -2.47 1.58
CA LEU A 61 -0.02 -3.10 0.25
C LEU A 61 1.35 -3.69 -0.06
N ARG A 62 2.43 -3.03 0.32
CA ARG A 62 3.79 -3.55 0.15
C ARG A 62 4.01 -4.81 1.00
N GLN A 63 3.63 -4.79 2.28
CA GLN A 63 3.73 -5.96 3.17
C GLN A 63 2.92 -7.15 2.64
N ASP A 64 1.70 -6.88 2.17
CA ASP A 64 0.81 -7.87 1.56
C ASP A 64 1.44 -8.51 0.31
N PHE A 65 1.99 -7.69 -0.58
CA PHE A 65 2.67 -8.16 -1.80
C PHE A 65 3.90 -9.01 -1.48
N GLU A 66 4.76 -8.56 -0.56
CA GLU A 66 5.95 -9.31 -0.12
C GLU A 66 5.55 -10.68 0.43
N ALA A 67 4.51 -10.74 1.27
CA ALA A 67 4.00 -11.99 1.82
C ALA A 67 3.42 -12.91 0.74
N LEU A 68 2.69 -12.38 -0.26
CA LEU A 68 2.19 -13.17 -1.37
C LEU A 68 3.33 -13.83 -2.16
N GLU A 69 4.40 -13.09 -2.45
CA GLU A 69 5.56 -13.63 -3.15
C GLU A 69 6.25 -14.74 -2.33
N GLU A 70 6.42 -14.55 -1.03
CA GLU A 70 6.99 -15.55 -0.13
C GLU A 70 6.14 -16.82 -0.06
N VAL A 71 4.82 -16.68 0.11
CA VAL A 71 3.89 -17.83 0.17
C VAL A 71 3.91 -18.62 -1.14
N ARG A 72 3.92 -17.94 -2.28
CA ARG A 72 3.98 -18.57 -3.60
C ARG A 72 5.30 -19.31 -3.82
N ALA A 73 6.43 -18.69 -3.43
CA ALA A 73 7.74 -19.32 -3.52
C ALA A 73 7.81 -20.59 -2.65
N PHE A 74 7.27 -20.53 -1.43
CA PHE A 74 7.19 -21.67 -0.52
C PHE A 74 6.35 -22.80 -1.12
N ARG A 75 5.16 -22.51 -1.65
CA ARG A 75 4.28 -23.49 -2.26
C ARG A 75 4.92 -24.17 -3.48
N ALA A 76 5.71 -23.43 -4.25
CA ALA A 76 6.44 -23.99 -5.39
C ALA A 76 7.59 -24.93 -4.96
N ALA A 77 8.11 -24.79 -3.75
CA ALA A 77 9.25 -25.54 -3.24
C ALA A 77 8.88 -26.69 -2.28
N THR A 78 7.73 -26.60 -1.60
CA THR A 78 7.34 -27.63 -0.61
C THR A 78 6.83 -28.91 -1.28
N ALA A 79 7.26 -30.06 -0.73
CA ALA A 79 6.72 -31.37 -1.09
C ALA A 79 5.67 -31.87 -0.07
N ASP A 80 5.47 -31.16 1.02
CA ASP A 80 4.51 -31.49 2.07
C ASP A 80 3.11 -31.00 1.69
N ALA A 81 2.20 -31.90 1.44
CA ALA A 81 0.85 -31.60 0.99
C ALA A 81 -0.01 -30.87 2.05
N GLU A 82 0.25 -31.10 3.35
CA GLU A 82 -0.49 -30.42 4.41
C GLU A 82 -0.04 -28.96 4.54
N LEU A 83 1.28 -28.74 4.45
CA LEU A 83 1.84 -27.38 4.45
C LEU A 83 1.44 -26.60 3.19
N ASP A 84 1.42 -27.25 1.99
CA ASP A 84 0.94 -26.60 0.77
C ASP A 84 -0.54 -26.20 0.89
N ALA A 85 -1.40 -27.07 1.41
CA ALA A 85 -2.82 -26.76 1.58
C ALA A 85 -3.05 -25.62 2.58
N ALA A 86 -2.28 -25.58 3.68
CA ALA A 86 -2.32 -24.46 4.64
C ALA A 86 -1.86 -23.15 4.00
N ALA A 87 -0.75 -23.17 3.25
CA ALA A 87 -0.22 -22.02 2.54
C ALA A 87 -1.18 -21.52 1.44
N ALA A 88 -1.85 -22.43 0.70
CA ALA A 88 -2.85 -22.07 -0.32
C ALA A 88 -4.06 -21.33 0.27
N THR A 89 -4.52 -21.78 1.46
CA THR A 89 -5.61 -21.12 2.18
C THR A 89 -5.20 -19.71 2.60
N LEU A 90 -3.96 -19.56 3.06
CA LEU A 90 -3.40 -18.28 3.48
C LEU A 90 -3.21 -17.33 2.29
N GLU A 91 -2.67 -17.83 1.16
CA GLU A 91 -2.53 -17.07 -0.09
C GLU A 91 -3.86 -16.46 -0.52
N SER A 92 -4.93 -17.27 -0.53
CA SER A 92 -6.27 -16.79 -0.88
C SER A 92 -6.77 -15.70 0.07
N SER A 93 -6.41 -15.77 1.35
CA SER A 93 -6.78 -14.77 2.35
C SER A 93 -6.02 -13.45 2.13
N ILE A 94 -4.71 -13.51 1.89
CA ILE A 94 -3.86 -12.35 1.61
C ILE A 94 -4.28 -11.70 0.29
N GLN A 95 -4.56 -12.46 -0.77
CA GLN A 95 -5.07 -11.90 -2.04
C GLN A 95 -6.36 -11.09 -1.88
N ARG A 96 -7.27 -11.54 -1.02
CA ARG A 96 -8.50 -10.79 -0.73
C ARG A 96 -8.20 -9.50 0.01
N LEU A 97 -7.28 -9.53 0.99
CA LEU A 97 -6.85 -8.34 1.71
C LEU A 97 -6.16 -7.33 0.79
N ASN A 98 -5.40 -7.80 -0.22
CA ASN A 98 -4.84 -6.95 -1.27
C ASN A 98 -5.94 -6.17 -2.00
N GLY A 99 -7.02 -6.84 -2.41
CA GLY A 99 -8.18 -6.19 -3.05
C GLY A 99 -8.85 -5.16 -2.15
N ASP A 100 -9.03 -5.46 -0.87
CA ASP A 100 -9.62 -4.56 0.11
C ASP A 100 -8.73 -3.32 0.34
N LEU A 101 -7.41 -3.51 0.50
CA LEU A 101 -6.43 -2.43 0.63
C LEU A 101 -6.39 -1.54 -0.61
N GLY A 102 -6.37 -2.14 -1.80
CA GLY A 102 -6.39 -1.40 -3.07
C GLY A 102 -7.66 -0.57 -3.23
N SER A 103 -8.82 -1.11 -2.83
CA SER A 103 -10.10 -0.40 -2.85
C SER A 103 -10.10 0.79 -1.87
N LEU A 104 -9.62 0.59 -0.64
CA LEU A 104 -9.49 1.65 0.36
C LEU A 104 -8.53 2.75 -0.11
N TYR A 105 -7.40 2.37 -0.70
CA TYR A 105 -6.44 3.31 -1.28
C TYR A 105 -7.09 4.15 -2.40
N GLY A 106 -7.82 3.51 -3.31
CA GLY A 106 -8.55 4.21 -4.36
C GLY A 106 -9.61 5.19 -3.85
N ILE A 107 -10.30 4.85 -2.74
CA ILE A 107 -11.26 5.76 -2.09
C ILE A 107 -10.54 6.97 -1.48
N VAL A 108 -9.40 6.77 -0.81
CA VAL A 108 -8.64 7.82 -0.13
C VAL A 108 -8.00 8.77 -1.14
N GLU A 109 -7.48 8.26 -2.26
CA GLU A 109 -6.84 9.07 -3.32
C GLU A 109 -7.85 9.64 -4.34
N GLY A 110 -9.12 9.27 -4.25
CA GLY A 110 -10.15 9.65 -5.24
C GLY A 110 -10.59 11.11 -5.18
N ALA A 111 -10.28 11.84 -4.11
CA ALA A 111 -10.63 13.26 -3.97
C ALA A 111 -9.75 13.93 -2.89
N ASP A 112 -9.54 15.24 -3.01
CA ASP A 112 -8.79 16.06 -2.03
C ASP A 112 -9.66 16.38 -0.81
N VAL A 113 -10.00 15.37 -0.02
CA VAL A 113 -10.84 15.48 1.18
C VAL A 113 -10.30 14.61 2.31
N GLY A 114 -10.55 15.00 3.55
CA GLY A 114 -10.20 14.19 4.71
C GLY A 114 -10.91 12.83 4.72
N PRO A 115 -10.25 11.76 5.16
CA PRO A 115 -10.86 10.43 5.22
C PRO A 115 -12.00 10.40 6.25
N THR A 116 -13.12 9.76 5.87
CA THR A 116 -14.25 9.56 6.78
C THR A 116 -13.89 8.57 7.90
N SER A 117 -14.60 8.64 9.03
CA SER A 117 -14.42 7.67 10.12
C SER A 117 -14.60 6.22 9.64
N GLN A 118 -15.55 5.98 8.74
CA GLN A 118 -15.81 4.66 8.18
C GLN A 118 -14.60 4.10 7.39
N VAL A 119 -13.96 4.95 6.59
CA VAL A 119 -12.75 4.57 5.83
C VAL A 119 -11.58 4.29 6.78
N VAL A 120 -11.37 5.13 7.79
CA VAL A 120 -10.33 4.94 8.81
C VAL A 120 -10.54 3.64 9.59
N GLU A 121 -11.78 3.36 10.02
CA GLU A 121 -12.12 2.12 10.70
C GLU A 121 -11.95 0.88 9.81
N ALA A 122 -12.36 0.97 8.53
CA ALA A 122 -12.15 -0.11 7.57
C ALA A 122 -10.66 -0.39 7.38
N ALA A 123 -9.83 0.63 7.17
CA ALA A 123 -8.38 0.48 7.07
C ALA A 123 -7.79 -0.19 8.31
N GLY A 124 -8.23 0.20 9.51
CA GLY A 124 -7.79 -0.43 10.76
C GLY A 124 -8.23 -1.88 10.93
N ARG A 125 -9.39 -2.27 10.39
CA ARG A 125 -9.82 -3.69 10.36
C ARG A 125 -8.97 -4.51 9.40
N THR A 126 -8.75 -3.99 8.19
CA THR A 126 -7.95 -4.68 7.16
C THR A 126 -6.49 -4.82 7.59
N GLU A 127 -5.92 -3.79 8.23
CA GLU A 127 -4.59 -3.85 8.84
C GLU A 127 -4.46 -5.00 9.85
N ARG A 128 -5.39 -5.10 10.82
CA ARG A 128 -5.38 -6.19 11.81
C ARG A 128 -5.49 -7.57 11.14
N ALA A 129 -6.36 -7.70 10.14
CA ALA A 129 -6.52 -8.95 9.41
C ALA A 129 -5.24 -9.33 8.63
N LEU A 130 -4.53 -8.35 8.07
CA LEU A 130 -3.23 -8.59 7.42
C LEU A 130 -2.18 -9.02 8.45
N GLN A 131 -2.08 -8.35 9.60
CA GLN A 131 -1.12 -8.74 10.64
C GLN A 131 -1.39 -10.16 11.17
N ASP A 132 -2.66 -10.55 11.32
CA ASP A 132 -3.02 -11.92 11.69
C ASP A 132 -2.62 -12.93 10.61
N ALA A 133 -2.79 -12.59 9.33
CA ALA A 133 -2.36 -13.44 8.21
C ALA A 133 -0.83 -13.58 8.16
N LEU A 134 -0.09 -12.49 8.36
CA LEU A 134 1.37 -12.49 8.41
C LEU A 134 1.91 -13.30 9.60
N ALA A 135 1.25 -13.22 10.76
CA ALA A 135 1.61 -14.04 11.92
C ALA A 135 1.41 -15.54 11.65
N ARG A 136 0.32 -15.92 10.99
CA ARG A 136 0.08 -17.31 10.55
C ARG A 136 1.13 -17.76 9.53
N TRP A 137 1.47 -16.91 8.58
CA TRP A 137 2.52 -17.19 7.62
C TRP A 137 3.87 -17.47 8.31
N ALA A 138 4.26 -16.61 9.24
CA ALA A 138 5.49 -16.79 10.00
C ALA A 138 5.53 -18.12 10.78
N ALA A 139 4.38 -18.65 11.21
CA ALA A 139 4.29 -19.97 11.87
C ALA A 139 4.44 -21.14 10.88
N ILE A 140 4.00 -21.00 9.63
CA ILE A 140 4.16 -22.01 8.57
C ILE A 140 5.60 -22.01 8.02
N ALA A 141 6.16 -20.83 7.77
CA ALA A 141 7.46 -20.65 7.14
C ALA A 141 8.67 -21.01 8.04
N ARG A 142 8.44 -21.11 9.34
CA ARG A 142 9.47 -21.49 10.33
C ARG A 142 9.03 -22.77 11.03
N PRO A 143 9.38 -23.94 10.50
CA PRO A 143 9.15 -25.23 11.17
C PRO A 143 10.00 -25.38 12.43
#